data_a7d7659065c6c13a6c03c60766d17395
#
_entry.id   a7d7659065c6c13a6c03c60766d17395
#
_cell.length_a   1.000
_cell.length_b   1.000
_cell.length_c   1.000
_cell.angle_alpha   90.00
_cell.angle_beta   90.00
_cell.angle_gamma   90.00
#
_symmetry.space_group_name_H-M   'P 1'
#
loop_
_entity.id
_entity.type
_entity.pdbx_description
1 polymer ?
#
loop_
_entity_poly.entity_id
_entity_poly.type
_entity_poly.pdbx_seq_one_letter_code
_entity_poly.pdbx_strand_id
1 'polypeptide(L)'
;LGVGINVPIRTVLLTSLVKFDGSKMRHLRSREFHQIAGRAGRAGFDTVGFVRVLAPEHEVEAARERARLTAAQEAARDEREAKRAKKKASKKRSGPKEGQITWSRSTFERLRDAAPEALQSHFEMTHSTVLNVLGGAADAGRDPAEHLVYLALHNDDQPLPANPHIRHLADIYTSLLQAGVVEHLSSSRAQELGVSRLQLVADLPDDFALNQPLSPFALAAFELLDPDSPTFALDVISIVEAVLEDPRPLLYAQENQAKAAAVASMKAQGMEYDERMAALEEISWPKPLEELLSPAFSVYARSNPWVGDLELSPKSVIREMIENAMTFTELISRYDVGRSEGVILRYLSDAYRMMRQVIPEEIMTEELESMISWLADLIRSVDSSLLDEWEAMMNG
;
A
#
# COMPACT_ATOMS: atom_id res chain seq x y z
N LEU A 1 -16.78 -3.39 -2.63
CA LEU A 1 -17.54 -2.41 -3.47
C LEU A 1 -17.27 -0.93 -3.11
N GLY A 2 -16.41 -0.66 -2.14
CA GLY A 2 -16.08 0.71 -1.74
C GLY A 2 -14.95 1.38 -2.53
N VAL A 3 -14.17 0.64 -3.29
CA VAL A 3 -12.95 1.14 -3.95
C VAL A 3 -12.88 0.65 -5.40
N GLY A 4 -12.58 1.55 -6.31
CA GLY A 4 -12.11 1.26 -7.66
C GLY A 4 -13.14 0.91 -8.74
N ILE A 5 -14.33 0.41 -8.41
CA ILE A 5 -15.31 0.02 -9.44
C ILE A 5 -16.44 1.04 -9.52
N ASN A 6 -16.60 1.69 -10.66
CA ASN A 6 -17.72 2.61 -10.91
C ASN A 6 -18.95 1.83 -11.39
N VAL A 7 -19.62 1.12 -10.48
CA VAL A 7 -20.88 0.43 -10.76
C VAL A 7 -22.02 1.23 -10.16
N PRO A 8 -22.76 1.99 -10.96
CA PRO A 8 -23.96 2.68 -10.50
C PRO A 8 -25.08 1.67 -10.27
N ILE A 9 -25.68 1.68 -9.09
CA ILE A 9 -26.75 0.77 -8.69
C ILE A 9 -27.95 1.55 -8.15
N ARG A 10 -29.16 1.05 -8.38
CA ARG A 10 -30.37 1.77 -7.92
C ARG A 10 -30.47 1.84 -6.39
N THR A 11 -30.07 0.78 -5.72
CA THR A 11 -30.18 0.67 -4.26
C THR A 11 -28.89 0.18 -3.64
N VAL A 12 -28.38 0.92 -2.66
CA VAL A 12 -27.25 0.53 -1.82
C VAL A 12 -27.78 0.01 -0.49
N LEU A 13 -27.36 -1.18 -0.09
CA LEU A 13 -27.65 -1.75 1.23
C LEU A 13 -26.36 -1.82 2.05
N LEU A 14 -26.29 -1.06 3.13
CA LEU A 14 -25.24 -1.13 4.13
C LEU A 14 -25.64 -2.16 5.19
N THR A 15 -24.92 -3.26 5.25
CA THR A 15 -25.16 -4.33 6.24
C THR A 15 -24.62 -4.00 7.62
N SER A 16 -23.64 -3.07 7.68
CA SER A 16 -23.01 -2.59 8.91
C SER A 16 -22.52 -1.15 8.73
N LEU A 17 -22.51 -0.37 9.81
CA LEU A 17 -21.88 0.93 9.91
C LEU A 17 -20.52 0.87 10.65
N VAL A 18 -20.02 -0.34 10.87
CA VAL A 18 -18.73 -0.63 11.49
C VAL A 18 -17.89 -1.42 10.52
N LYS A 19 -16.60 -1.09 10.42
CA LYS A 19 -15.62 -1.81 9.61
C LYS A 19 -14.33 -2.08 10.39
N PHE A 20 -13.57 -3.06 9.96
CA PHE A 20 -12.20 -3.28 10.39
C PHE A 20 -11.26 -2.37 9.57
N ASP A 21 -10.35 -1.65 10.23
CA ASP A 21 -9.43 -0.70 9.58
C ASP A 21 -8.01 -1.24 9.34
N GLY A 22 -7.82 -2.54 9.60
CA GLY A 22 -6.51 -3.20 9.55
C GLY A 22 -5.96 -3.51 10.96
N SER A 23 -6.36 -2.76 11.99
CA SER A 23 -5.93 -2.96 13.38
C SER A 23 -7.09 -3.19 14.34
N LYS A 24 -8.21 -2.47 14.16
CA LYS A 24 -9.38 -2.51 15.04
C LYS A 24 -10.70 -2.29 14.31
N MET A 25 -11.77 -2.70 14.96
CA MET A 25 -13.14 -2.35 14.51
C MET A 25 -13.41 -0.88 14.83
N ARG A 26 -14.00 -0.14 13.89
CA ARG A 26 -14.43 1.26 14.08
C ARG A 26 -15.67 1.59 13.28
N HIS A 27 -16.36 2.65 13.66
CA HIS A 27 -17.43 3.19 12.83
C HIS A 27 -16.91 3.70 11.49
N LEU A 28 -17.75 3.63 10.45
CA LEU A 28 -17.47 4.32 9.19
C LEU A 28 -17.28 5.82 9.47
N ARG A 29 -16.34 6.44 8.74
CA ARG A 29 -16.23 7.89 8.66
C ARG A 29 -17.35 8.43 7.76
N SER A 30 -17.73 9.69 7.91
CA SER A 30 -18.75 10.32 7.08
C SER A 30 -18.42 10.21 5.59
N ARG A 31 -17.18 10.48 5.21
CA ARG A 31 -16.68 10.33 3.85
C ARG A 31 -16.89 8.91 3.29
N GLU A 32 -16.55 7.89 4.06
CA GLU A 32 -16.70 6.48 3.65
C GLU A 32 -18.17 6.12 3.46
N PHE A 33 -19.03 6.59 4.38
CA PHE A 33 -20.46 6.41 4.27
C PHE A 33 -21.02 7.05 2.99
N HIS A 34 -20.70 8.33 2.73
CA HIS A 34 -21.16 9.05 1.55
C HIS A 34 -20.57 8.52 0.25
N GLN A 35 -19.33 8.04 0.25
CA GLN A 35 -18.71 7.40 -0.91
C GLN A 35 -19.45 6.11 -1.32
N ILE A 36 -19.90 5.32 -0.34
CA ILE A 36 -20.70 4.12 -0.59
C ILE A 36 -22.13 4.51 -0.97
N ALA A 37 -22.74 5.43 -0.24
CA ALA A 37 -24.10 5.92 -0.46
C ALA A 37 -24.27 6.61 -1.82
N GLY A 38 -23.26 7.37 -2.27
CA GLY A 38 -23.24 8.10 -3.53
C GLY A 38 -23.23 7.20 -4.77
N ARG A 39 -23.12 5.89 -4.61
CA ARG A 39 -23.29 4.91 -5.70
C ARG A 39 -24.77 4.57 -5.97
N ALA A 40 -25.68 5.04 -5.12
CA ALA A 40 -27.11 4.82 -5.31
C ALA A 40 -27.68 5.77 -6.38
N GLY A 41 -28.36 5.17 -7.36
CA GLY A 41 -28.91 5.88 -8.51
C GLY A 41 -28.04 5.77 -9.76
N ARG A 42 -28.66 5.40 -10.89
CA ARG A 42 -28.00 5.27 -12.17
C ARG A 42 -28.30 6.49 -13.03
N ALA A 43 -27.26 7.28 -13.34
CA ALA A 43 -27.41 8.45 -14.20
C ALA A 43 -28.05 8.05 -15.56
N GLY A 44 -29.08 8.77 -15.97
CA GLY A 44 -29.83 8.50 -17.20
C GLY A 44 -30.89 7.39 -17.11
N PHE A 45 -30.96 6.61 -16.00
CA PHE A 45 -31.93 5.53 -15.82
C PHE A 45 -32.83 5.70 -14.58
N ASP A 46 -32.29 6.22 -13.50
CA ASP A 46 -33.05 6.37 -12.25
C ASP A 46 -33.20 7.84 -11.90
N THR A 47 -34.41 8.24 -11.51
CA THR A 47 -34.71 9.58 -10.96
C THR A 47 -34.41 9.65 -9.46
N VAL A 48 -34.40 8.50 -8.78
CA VAL A 48 -34.16 8.39 -7.33
C VAL A 48 -33.32 7.16 -7.03
N GLY A 49 -32.25 7.35 -6.29
CA GLY A 49 -31.45 6.28 -5.68
C GLY A 49 -31.86 6.01 -4.24
N PHE A 50 -31.73 4.79 -3.78
CA PHE A 50 -32.08 4.40 -2.42
C PHE A 50 -30.84 3.92 -1.65
N VAL A 51 -30.69 4.44 -0.44
CA VAL A 51 -29.70 3.94 0.53
C VAL A 51 -30.45 3.36 1.73
N ARG A 52 -30.18 2.12 2.04
CA ARG A 52 -30.77 1.41 3.17
C ARG A 52 -29.67 0.90 4.09
N VAL A 53 -29.93 0.95 5.39
CA VAL A 53 -29.00 0.43 6.41
C VAL A 53 -29.73 -0.65 7.20
N LEU A 54 -29.08 -1.79 7.35
CA LEU A 54 -29.61 -2.86 8.19
C LEU A 54 -29.51 -2.44 9.65
N ALA A 55 -30.60 -2.55 10.39
CA ALA A 55 -30.55 -2.29 11.82
C ALA A 55 -29.79 -3.42 12.55
N PRO A 56 -28.92 -3.13 13.52
CA PRO A 56 -28.26 -4.14 14.30
C PRO A 56 -29.26 -4.89 15.20
N GLU A 57 -28.94 -6.12 15.54
CA GLU A 57 -29.86 -7.03 16.25
C GLU A 57 -30.42 -6.43 17.55
N HIS A 58 -29.58 -5.78 18.34
CA HIS A 58 -29.99 -5.14 19.58
C HIS A 58 -31.02 -3.99 19.37
N GLU A 59 -30.94 -3.26 18.26
CA GLU A 59 -31.93 -2.23 17.90
C GLU A 59 -33.27 -2.88 17.48
N VAL A 60 -33.20 -3.97 16.73
CA VAL A 60 -34.39 -4.74 16.31
C VAL A 60 -35.08 -5.34 17.52
N GLU A 61 -34.33 -5.93 18.45
CA GLU A 61 -34.89 -6.46 19.71
C GLU A 61 -35.50 -5.36 20.56
N ALA A 62 -34.80 -4.24 20.73
CA ALA A 62 -35.31 -3.08 21.47
C ALA A 62 -36.59 -2.50 20.84
N ALA A 63 -36.69 -2.47 19.51
CA ALA A 63 -37.90 -2.05 18.80
C ALA A 63 -39.06 -3.01 19.00
N ARG A 64 -38.81 -4.34 18.92
CA ARG A 64 -39.81 -5.37 19.19
C ARG A 64 -40.32 -5.30 20.63
N GLU A 65 -39.45 -5.07 21.59
CA GLU A 65 -39.82 -4.94 22.99
C GLU A 65 -40.62 -3.68 23.26
N ARG A 66 -40.24 -2.56 22.66
CA ARG A 66 -41.05 -1.31 22.71
C ARG A 66 -42.45 -1.53 22.14
N ALA A 67 -42.56 -2.18 20.98
CA ALA A 67 -43.88 -2.47 20.37
C ALA A 67 -44.74 -3.38 21.27
N ARG A 68 -44.13 -4.39 21.90
CA ARG A 68 -44.80 -5.27 22.87
C ARG A 68 -45.28 -4.51 24.09
N LEU A 69 -44.48 -3.56 24.59
CA LEU A 69 -44.85 -2.70 25.72
C LEU A 69 -45.97 -1.74 25.36
N THR A 70 -45.94 -1.14 24.18
CA THR A 70 -47.03 -0.26 23.73
C THR A 70 -48.34 -1.02 23.61
N ALA A 71 -48.31 -2.21 22.97
CA ALA A 71 -49.47 -3.08 22.86
C ALA A 71 -50.00 -3.54 24.25
N ALA A 72 -49.07 -3.86 25.17
CA ALA A 72 -49.46 -4.24 26.53
C ALA A 72 -50.05 -3.04 27.35
N GLN A 73 -49.56 -1.82 27.09
CA GLN A 73 -50.10 -0.59 27.70
C GLN A 73 -51.51 -0.23 27.17
N GLU A 74 -51.71 -0.43 25.86
CA GLU A 74 -53.02 -0.22 25.22
C GLU A 74 -54.05 -1.29 25.66
N ALA A 75 -53.59 -2.51 25.96
CA ALA A 75 -54.41 -3.61 26.45
C ALA A 75 -54.66 -3.59 27.98
N ALA A 76 -53.88 -2.79 28.72
CA ALA A 76 -53.95 -2.73 30.18
C ALA A 76 -55.19 -1.97 30.65
N ARG A 77 -56.07 -2.64 31.41
CA ARG A 77 -57.27 -2.06 31.99
C ARG A 77 -57.02 -1.22 33.26
N ASP A 78 -55.78 -1.21 33.78
CA ASP A 78 -55.44 -0.53 35.03
C ASP A 78 -54.01 0.03 35.02
N GLU A 79 -53.79 1.26 35.56
CA GLU A 79 -52.47 1.93 35.65
C GLU A 79 -51.41 1.09 36.40
N ARG A 80 -51.82 0.24 37.31
CA ARG A 80 -50.93 -0.64 38.09
C ARG A 80 -50.31 -1.75 37.23
N GLU A 81 -51.03 -2.29 36.25
CA GLU A 81 -50.52 -3.32 35.31
C GLU A 81 -49.57 -2.69 34.32
N ALA A 82 -49.83 -1.50 33.80
CA ALA A 82 -48.93 -0.73 32.94
C ALA A 82 -47.59 -0.39 33.61
N LYS A 83 -47.60 0.00 34.90
CA LYS A 83 -46.39 0.24 35.70
C LYS A 83 -45.58 -1.04 35.95
N ARG A 84 -46.22 -2.19 36.14
CA ARG A 84 -45.56 -3.50 36.31
C ARG A 84 -44.92 -3.96 35.01
N ALA A 85 -45.56 -3.78 33.86
CA ALA A 85 -45.00 -4.09 32.54
C ALA A 85 -43.76 -3.24 32.25
N LYS A 86 -43.79 -1.93 32.54
CA LYS A 86 -42.67 -1.02 32.42
C LYS A 86 -41.45 -1.40 33.28
N LYS A 87 -41.70 -1.83 34.54
CA LYS A 87 -40.64 -2.26 35.46
C LYS A 87 -40.01 -3.60 35.08
N LYS A 88 -40.76 -4.50 34.43
CA LYS A 88 -40.29 -5.80 33.95
C LYS A 88 -39.42 -5.65 32.70
N ALA A 89 -39.74 -4.70 31.83
CA ALA A 89 -38.95 -4.39 30.61
C ALA A 89 -37.65 -3.64 30.92
N SER A 90 -37.64 -2.74 31.92
CA SER A 90 -36.39 -2.05 32.29
C SER A 90 -35.31 -2.99 32.88
N LYS A 91 -35.71 -4.15 33.41
CA LYS A 91 -34.78 -5.17 33.95
C LYS A 91 -34.13 -6.08 32.88
N LYS A 92 -34.65 -6.06 31.64
CA LYS A 92 -34.23 -6.99 30.57
C LYS A 92 -33.42 -6.33 29.45
N ARG A 93 -32.87 -5.14 29.69
CA ARG A 93 -31.98 -4.50 28.73
C ARG A 93 -30.64 -5.25 28.71
N SER A 94 -30.49 -6.16 27.77
CA SER A 94 -29.19 -6.64 27.37
C SER A 94 -28.55 -5.52 26.51
N GLY A 95 -27.63 -4.78 27.09
CA GLY A 95 -26.76 -3.87 26.34
C GLY A 95 -25.83 -4.65 25.41
N PRO A 96 -25.17 -3.97 24.50
CA PRO A 96 -24.13 -4.57 23.68
C PRO A 96 -23.10 -5.26 24.59
N LYS A 97 -22.54 -6.39 24.14
CA LYS A 97 -21.48 -7.08 24.88
C LYS A 97 -20.29 -6.13 25.05
N GLU A 98 -19.72 -6.13 26.25
CA GLU A 98 -18.59 -5.29 26.60
C GLU A 98 -17.43 -5.49 25.57
N GLY A 99 -16.93 -4.40 25.00
CA GLY A 99 -15.88 -4.43 23.96
C GLY A 99 -16.36 -4.52 22.51
N GLN A 100 -17.67 -4.72 22.23
CA GLN A 100 -18.16 -4.76 20.85
C GLN A 100 -18.63 -3.38 20.39
N ILE A 101 -17.99 -2.86 19.33
CA ILE A 101 -18.43 -1.61 18.67
C ILE A 101 -19.73 -1.88 17.91
N THR A 102 -20.79 -1.20 18.31
CA THR A 102 -22.11 -1.32 17.70
C THR A 102 -22.55 0.01 17.11
N TRP A 103 -23.61 0.00 16.28
CA TRP A 103 -24.21 1.22 15.74
C TRP A 103 -25.69 1.27 16.06
N SER A 104 -26.24 2.45 15.99
CA SER A 104 -27.64 2.74 16.27
C SER A 104 -28.23 3.65 15.19
N ARG A 105 -29.51 3.93 15.29
CA ARG A 105 -30.17 4.92 14.44
C ARG A 105 -29.48 6.29 14.52
N SER A 106 -29.05 6.72 15.69
CA SER A 106 -28.35 7.99 15.87
C SER A 106 -26.97 8.00 15.20
N THR A 107 -26.26 6.85 15.14
CA THR A 107 -25.03 6.70 14.38
C THR A 107 -25.28 6.90 12.88
N PHE A 108 -26.36 6.30 12.36
CA PHE A 108 -26.75 6.48 10.96
C PHE A 108 -27.12 7.93 10.64
N GLU A 109 -27.97 8.56 11.48
CA GLU A 109 -28.39 9.95 11.28
C GLU A 109 -27.19 10.90 11.31
N ARG A 110 -26.26 10.71 12.23
CA ARG A 110 -25.02 11.49 12.29
C ARG A 110 -24.19 11.33 11.02
N LEU A 111 -24.03 10.11 10.50
CA LEU A 111 -23.25 9.87 9.26
C LEU A 111 -23.94 10.46 8.03
N ARG A 112 -25.28 10.38 7.98
CA ARG A 112 -26.08 10.94 6.88
C ARG A 112 -26.00 12.46 6.83
N ASP A 113 -26.08 13.11 7.98
CA ASP A 113 -26.23 14.57 8.10
C ASP A 113 -24.88 15.28 8.31
N ALA A 114 -23.79 14.52 8.51
CA ALA A 114 -22.46 15.09 8.65
C ALA A 114 -22.00 15.76 7.36
N ALA A 115 -21.41 16.93 7.49
CA ALA A 115 -20.73 17.61 6.39
C ALA A 115 -19.58 16.70 5.85
N PRO A 116 -19.27 16.78 4.55
CA PRO A 116 -18.11 16.11 3.99
C PRO A 116 -16.84 16.51 4.74
N GLU A 117 -16.06 15.52 5.16
CA GLU A 117 -14.75 15.78 5.75
C GLU A 117 -13.85 16.41 4.69
N ALA A 118 -13.10 17.43 5.06
CA ALA A 118 -12.10 18.02 4.19
C ALA A 118 -11.08 16.95 3.78
N LEU A 119 -10.74 16.92 2.50
CA LEU A 119 -9.65 16.09 2.02
C LEU A 119 -8.35 16.67 2.60
N GLN A 120 -7.56 15.81 3.21
CA GLN A 120 -6.19 16.14 3.55
C GLN A 120 -5.30 15.59 2.44
N SER A 121 -4.41 16.44 1.94
CA SER A 121 -3.36 16.01 1.03
C SER A 121 -2.43 15.05 1.77
N HIS A 122 -1.94 14.06 1.04
CA HIS A 122 -0.80 13.22 1.43
C HIS A 122 0.38 13.48 0.49
N PHE A 123 0.41 14.68 -0.09
CA PHE A 123 1.51 15.06 -0.95
C PHE A 123 2.80 15.17 -0.12
N GLU A 124 3.81 14.43 -0.56
CA GLU A 124 5.17 14.50 -0.03
C GLU A 124 6.12 14.77 -1.18
N MET A 125 7.00 15.76 -0.98
CA MET A 125 8.10 16.01 -1.89
C MET A 125 9.21 15.00 -1.57
N THR A 126 9.42 14.03 -2.45
CA THR A 126 10.40 12.96 -2.28
C THR A 126 11.52 13.08 -3.31
N HIS A 127 12.64 12.37 -3.09
CA HIS A 127 13.71 12.23 -4.08
C HIS A 127 13.17 11.70 -5.42
N SER A 128 12.30 10.69 -5.38
CA SER A 128 11.63 10.15 -6.58
C SER A 128 10.81 11.21 -7.31
N THR A 129 10.08 12.07 -6.59
CA THR A 129 9.32 13.17 -7.21
C THR A 129 10.24 14.13 -7.96
N VAL A 130 11.37 14.50 -7.34
CA VAL A 130 12.36 15.41 -7.96
C VAL A 130 12.98 14.77 -9.20
N LEU A 131 13.43 13.52 -9.09
CA LEU A 131 14.06 12.79 -10.20
C LEU A 131 13.09 12.59 -11.37
N ASN A 132 11.83 12.23 -11.10
CA ASN A 132 10.79 12.08 -12.12
C ASN A 132 10.50 13.39 -12.87
N VAL A 133 10.45 14.51 -12.15
CA VAL A 133 10.25 15.82 -12.79
C VAL A 133 11.45 16.21 -13.64
N LEU A 134 12.67 15.91 -13.18
CA LEU A 134 13.90 16.19 -13.95
C LEU A 134 14.00 15.31 -15.19
N GLY A 135 13.71 14.01 -15.07
CA GLY A 135 13.74 13.06 -16.19
C GLY A 135 12.69 13.38 -17.27
N GLY A 136 11.47 13.73 -16.87
CA GLY A 136 10.39 14.07 -17.79
C GLY A 136 10.42 15.52 -18.33
N ALA A 137 11.36 16.35 -17.89
CA ALA A 137 11.40 17.77 -18.27
C ALA A 137 11.72 18.01 -19.75
N ALA A 138 12.54 17.15 -20.32
CA ALA A 138 12.91 17.23 -21.74
C ALA A 138 11.67 17.05 -22.64
N ASP A 139 10.80 16.13 -22.31
CA ASP A 139 9.60 15.82 -23.07
C ASP A 139 8.48 16.84 -22.85
N ALA A 140 8.43 17.46 -21.67
CA ALA A 140 7.37 18.40 -21.30
C ALA A 140 7.60 19.84 -21.78
N GLY A 141 8.79 20.20 -22.25
CA GLY A 141 9.15 21.57 -22.68
C GLY A 141 9.00 22.63 -21.58
N ARG A 142 9.11 22.24 -20.31
CA ARG A 142 8.98 23.11 -19.13
C ARG A 142 10.29 23.13 -18.36
N ASP A 143 10.57 24.27 -17.71
CA ASP A 143 11.71 24.33 -16.78
C ASP A 143 11.41 23.45 -15.55
N PRO A 144 12.23 22.41 -15.28
CA PRO A 144 11.97 21.49 -14.16
C PRO A 144 12.05 22.18 -12.80
N ALA A 145 12.89 23.20 -12.62
CA ALA A 145 12.98 23.93 -11.37
C ALA A 145 11.68 24.72 -11.09
N GLU A 146 11.12 25.37 -12.12
CA GLU A 146 9.82 26.05 -12.01
C GLU A 146 8.69 25.03 -11.69
N HIS A 147 8.73 23.87 -12.33
CA HIS A 147 7.74 22.83 -12.09
C HIS A 147 7.82 22.26 -10.67
N LEU A 148 9.01 21.99 -10.15
CA LEU A 148 9.22 21.53 -8.78
C LEU A 148 8.73 22.55 -7.76
N VAL A 149 9.06 23.84 -7.97
CA VAL A 149 8.58 24.93 -7.10
C VAL A 149 7.05 25.05 -7.20
N TYR A 150 6.48 24.91 -8.40
CA TYR A 150 5.04 24.92 -8.58
C TYR A 150 4.36 23.81 -7.80
N LEU A 151 4.84 22.55 -7.87
CA LEU A 151 4.32 21.43 -7.12
C LEU A 151 4.42 21.64 -5.60
N ALA A 152 5.53 22.20 -5.14
CA ALA A 152 5.73 22.50 -3.72
C ALA A 152 4.80 23.60 -3.18
N LEU A 153 4.36 24.54 -4.03
CA LEU A 153 3.52 25.69 -3.62
C LEU A 153 2.02 25.46 -3.88
N HIS A 154 1.67 24.64 -4.88
CA HIS A 154 0.29 24.46 -5.37
C HIS A 154 -0.20 23.01 -5.10
N ASN A 155 -0.02 22.55 -3.88
CA ASN A 155 -0.63 21.34 -3.38
C ASN A 155 -1.84 21.67 -2.50
N ASP A 156 -2.66 20.66 -2.20
CA ASP A 156 -3.89 20.83 -1.40
C ASP A 156 -3.63 20.81 0.12
N ASP A 157 -2.37 20.92 0.55
CA ASP A 157 -2.04 21.08 1.96
C ASP A 157 -2.44 22.47 2.45
N GLN A 158 -2.82 22.55 3.71
CA GLN A 158 -3.16 23.83 4.31
C GLN A 158 -1.93 24.77 4.29
N PRO A 159 -2.10 26.04 3.90
CA PRO A 159 -1.01 27.00 3.87
C PRO A 159 -0.44 27.19 5.30
N LEU A 160 0.75 26.66 5.51
CA LEU A 160 1.53 26.88 6.73
C LEU A 160 2.39 28.14 6.56
N PRO A 161 2.71 28.87 7.67
CA PRO A 161 3.52 30.10 7.60
C PRO A 161 4.91 29.92 6.98
N ALA A 162 5.45 28.71 7.05
CA ALA A 162 6.66 28.29 6.33
C ALA A 162 6.30 27.03 5.56
N ASN A 163 6.26 27.11 4.22
CA ASN A 163 5.91 25.96 3.39
C ASN A 163 6.98 24.85 3.60
N PRO A 164 6.61 23.73 4.23
CA PRO A 164 7.58 22.67 4.55
C PRO A 164 8.09 22.00 3.28
N HIS A 165 7.28 21.94 2.22
CA HIS A 165 7.65 21.30 0.96
C HIS A 165 8.79 22.05 0.23
N ILE A 166 8.81 23.39 0.31
CA ILE A 166 9.92 24.18 -0.29
C ILE A 166 11.23 23.91 0.46
N ARG A 167 11.19 23.86 1.78
CA ARG A 167 12.39 23.53 2.58
C ARG A 167 12.89 22.14 2.27
N HIS A 168 11.98 21.17 2.29
CA HIS A 168 12.30 19.78 1.99
C HIS A 168 12.80 19.60 0.55
N LEU A 169 12.21 20.29 -0.43
CA LEU A 169 12.71 20.34 -1.80
C LEU A 169 14.16 20.88 -1.87
N ALA A 170 14.48 21.93 -1.11
CA ALA A 170 15.85 22.48 -1.07
C ALA A 170 16.85 21.48 -0.45
N ASP A 171 16.43 20.75 0.58
CA ASP A 171 17.25 19.71 1.23
C ASP A 171 17.52 18.56 0.25
N ILE A 172 16.47 18.05 -0.44
CA ILE A 172 16.59 17.02 -1.49
C ILE A 172 17.50 17.48 -2.61
N TYR A 173 17.25 18.68 -3.14
CA TYR A 173 18.07 19.25 -4.22
C TYR A 173 19.55 19.33 -3.82
N THR A 174 19.84 19.82 -2.62
CA THR A 174 21.20 19.92 -2.12
C THR A 174 21.86 18.56 -2.01
N SER A 175 21.14 17.54 -1.51
CA SER A 175 21.65 16.18 -1.40
C SER A 175 21.93 15.56 -2.77
N LEU A 176 21.06 15.73 -3.75
CA LEU A 176 21.25 15.23 -5.11
C LEU A 176 22.41 15.90 -5.84
N LEU A 177 22.62 17.22 -5.62
CA LEU A 177 23.81 17.92 -6.13
C LEU A 177 25.11 17.38 -5.51
N GLN A 178 25.14 17.18 -4.20
CA GLN A 178 26.31 16.65 -3.50
C GLN A 178 26.65 15.22 -3.91
N ALA A 179 25.61 14.42 -4.20
CA ALA A 179 25.75 13.06 -4.71
C ALA A 179 26.16 12.99 -6.20
N GLY A 180 26.18 14.13 -6.91
CA GLY A 180 26.48 14.16 -8.34
C GLY A 180 25.39 13.54 -9.24
N VAL A 181 24.21 13.31 -8.71
CA VAL A 181 23.04 12.78 -9.45
C VAL A 181 22.38 13.87 -10.29
N VAL A 182 22.45 15.11 -9.80
CA VAL A 182 21.92 16.30 -10.47
C VAL A 182 23.04 17.30 -10.66
N GLU A 183 23.06 17.97 -11.79
CA GLU A 183 23.97 19.09 -12.05
C GLU A 183 23.22 20.39 -12.28
N HIS A 184 23.87 21.48 -11.92
CA HIS A 184 23.40 22.85 -12.21
C HIS A 184 24.28 23.53 -13.22
N LEU A 185 23.79 23.63 -14.45
CA LEU A 185 24.50 24.31 -15.54
C LEU A 185 24.51 25.82 -15.37
N SER A 186 25.59 26.46 -15.80
CA SER A 186 25.60 27.90 -15.96
C SER A 186 24.58 28.35 -17.03
N SER A 187 24.05 29.57 -16.91
CA SER A 187 23.06 30.09 -17.87
C SER A 187 23.58 30.07 -19.33
N SER A 188 24.87 30.35 -19.54
CA SER A 188 25.51 30.31 -20.87
C SER A 188 25.55 28.89 -21.42
N ARG A 189 25.90 27.89 -20.57
CA ARG A 189 26.02 26.51 -20.99
C ARG A 189 24.65 25.89 -21.28
N ALA A 190 23.64 26.15 -20.43
CA ALA A 190 22.29 25.73 -20.67
C ALA A 190 21.70 26.25 -21.97
N GLN A 191 22.00 27.54 -22.29
CA GLN A 191 21.56 28.18 -23.52
C GLN A 191 22.26 27.62 -24.76
N GLU A 192 23.58 27.34 -24.68
CA GLU A 192 24.32 26.67 -25.75
C GLU A 192 23.79 25.29 -26.10
N LEU A 193 23.41 24.52 -25.06
CA LEU A 193 22.91 23.15 -25.22
C LEU A 193 21.41 23.11 -25.52
N GLY A 194 20.68 24.21 -25.36
CA GLY A 194 19.23 24.27 -25.54
C GLY A 194 18.44 23.49 -24.48
N VAL A 195 18.99 23.39 -23.27
CA VAL A 195 18.46 22.57 -22.17
C VAL A 195 18.20 23.39 -20.92
N SER A 196 17.53 22.82 -19.95
CA SER A 196 17.31 23.46 -18.65
C SER A 196 18.61 23.56 -17.83
N ARG A 197 18.65 24.51 -16.90
CA ARG A 197 19.82 24.71 -16.03
C ARG A 197 19.97 23.57 -14.99
N LEU A 198 18.90 22.92 -14.66
CA LEU A 198 18.87 21.81 -13.74
C LEU A 198 18.64 20.53 -14.53
N GLN A 199 19.57 19.59 -14.44
CA GLN A 199 19.55 18.37 -15.21
C GLN A 199 19.99 17.18 -14.37
N LEU A 200 19.57 15.99 -14.78
CA LEU A 200 20.19 14.74 -14.35
C LEU A 200 21.57 14.63 -15.01
N VAL A 201 22.56 14.14 -14.29
CA VAL A 201 23.87 13.86 -14.83
C VAL A 201 23.75 12.75 -15.87
N ALA A 202 24.35 12.95 -17.04
CA ALA A 202 24.14 12.13 -18.25
C ALA A 202 24.63 10.68 -18.15
N ASP A 203 25.33 10.31 -17.07
CA ASP A 203 25.80 8.96 -16.82
C ASP A 203 24.82 8.10 -15.94
N LEU A 204 23.65 8.64 -15.65
CA LEU A 204 22.58 7.76 -15.16
C LEU A 204 22.14 6.91 -16.35
N PRO A 205 22.17 5.58 -16.26
CA PRO A 205 21.72 4.71 -17.34
C PRO A 205 20.33 5.15 -17.83
N ASP A 206 20.09 5.12 -19.15
CA ASP A 206 18.77 5.40 -19.74
C ASP A 206 17.68 4.53 -19.08
N ASP A 207 18.11 3.43 -18.48
CA ASP A 207 17.32 2.45 -17.76
C ASP A 207 17.15 2.76 -16.24
N PHE A 208 17.53 3.97 -15.79
CA PHE A 208 17.35 4.34 -14.39
C PHE A 208 15.86 4.34 -14.03
N ALA A 209 15.45 3.37 -13.22
CA ALA A 209 14.07 3.27 -12.75
C ALA A 209 13.74 4.43 -11.80
N LEU A 210 13.38 5.59 -12.37
CA LEU A 210 13.08 6.84 -11.65
C LEU A 210 12.02 6.65 -10.54
N ASN A 211 11.20 5.61 -10.67
CA ASN A 211 10.20 5.23 -9.68
C ASN A 211 10.76 4.40 -8.51
N GLN A 212 12.04 3.97 -8.59
CA GLN A 212 12.68 3.13 -7.58
C GLN A 212 13.96 3.82 -7.08
N PRO A 213 13.87 4.62 -6.03
CA PRO A 213 14.98 5.47 -5.57
C PRO A 213 16.23 4.69 -5.13
N LEU A 214 16.11 3.40 -4.85
CA LEU A 214 17.23 2.52 -4.52
C LEU A 214 17.82 1.76 -5.72
N SER A 215 17.37 2.02 -6.97
CA SER A 215 17.95 1.38 -8.16
C SER A 215 19.48 1.59 -8.28
N PRO A 216 20.07 2.74 -7.96
CA PRO A 216 21.51 2.91 -8.00
C PRO A 216 22.25 2.03 -6.98
N PHE A 217 21.63 1.76 -5.84
CA PHE A 217 22.17 0.80 -4.88
C PHE A 217 22.09 -0.63 -5.44
N ALA A 218 21.00 -1.00 -6.12
CA ALA A 218 20.90 -2.33 -6.73
C ALA A 218 22.02 -2.55 -7.74
N LEU A 219 22.35 -1.57 -8.60
CA LEU A 219 23.48 -1.63 -9.53
C LEU A 219 24.79 -1.86 -8.80
N ALA A 220 25.08 -1.10 -7.74
CA ALA A 220 26.29 -1.28 -6.95
C ALA A 220 26.30 -2.63 -6.20
N ALA A 221 25.15 -3.15 -5.82
CA ALA A 221 25.03 -4.42 -5.10
C ALA A 221 25.25 -5.64 -6.03
N PHE A 222 24.91 -5.55 -7.32
CA PHE A 222 25.21 -6.62 -8.28
C PHE A 222 26.71 -6.92 -8.39
N GLU A 223 27.57 -5.91 -8.26
CA GLU A 223 29.02 -6.06 -8.27
C GLU A 223 29.56 -6.88 -7.09
N LEU A 224 28.77 -7.05 -6.03
CA LEU A 224 29.15 -7.83 -4.84
C LEU A 224 28.88 -9.34 -5.01
N LEU A 225 28.13 -9.73 -6.03
CA LEU A 225 27.79 -11.12 -6.29
C LEU A 225 28.93 -11.85 -7.00
N ASP A 226 29.05 -13.16 -6.73
CA ASP A 226 29.91 -14.05 -7.45
C ASP A 226 29.19 -14.58 -8.70
N PRO A 227 29.62 -14.20 -9.91
CA PRO A 227 28.99 -14.66 -11.15
C PRO A 227 29.04 -16.18 -11.39
N ASP A 228 30.00 -16.84 -10.76
CA ASP A 228 30.18 -18.30 -10.87
C ASP A 228 29.34 -19.06 -9.83
N SER A 229 28.61 -18.34 -8.96
CA SER A 229 27.72 -18.96 -7.97
C SER A 229 26.53 -19.68 -8.64
N PRO A 230 26.18 -20.90 -8.19
CA PRO A 230 24.99 -21.59 -8.69
C PRO A 230 23.68 -20.90 -8.33
N THR A 231 23.72 -19.92 -7.42
CA THR A 231 22.55 -19.11 -7.01
C THR A 231 22.57 -17.70 -7.61
N PHE A 232 23.51 -17.39 -8.48
CA PHE A 232 23.75 -16.05 -9.01
C PHE A 232 22.45 -15.40 -9.55
N ALA A 233 21.71 -16.09 -10.41
CA ALA A 233 20.46 -15.58 -10.97
C ALA A 233 19.40 -15.27 -9.90
N LEU A 234 19.25 -16.15 -8.90
CA LEU A 234 18.36 -15.95 -7.76
C LEU A 234 18.83 -14.82 -6.85
N ASP A 235 20.13 -14.63 -6.71
CA ASP A 235 20.72 -13.59 -5.88
C ASP A 235 20.55 -12.21 -6.53
N VAL A 236 20.64 -12.10 -7.86
CA VAL A 236 20.27 -10.88 -8.61
C VAL A 236 18.82 -10.53 -8.38
N ILE A 237 17.90 -11.50 -8.47
CA ILE A 237 16.47 -11.30 -8.18
C ILE A 237 16.28 -10.82 -6.73
N SER A 238 17.00 -11.41 -5.77
CA SER A 238 16.91 -11.02 -4.36
C SER A 238 17.36 -9.57 -4.11
N ILE A 239 18.37 -9.09 -4.83
CA ILE A 239 18.77 -7.67 -4.77
C ILE A 239 17.65 -6.77 -5.30
N VAL A 240 17.04 -7.12 -6.43
CA VAL A 240 15.89 -6.37 -6.97
C VAL A 240 14.74 -6.35 -5.97
N GLU A 241 14.41 -7.51 -5.40
CA GLU A 241 13.36 -7.58 -4.37
C GLU A 241 13.68 -6.69 -3.16
N ALA A 242 14.95 -6.64 -2.71
CA ALA A 242 15.34 -5.90 -1.52
C ALA A 242 15.16 -4.37 -1.62
N VAL A 243 15.16 -3.82 -2.83
CA VAL A 243 15.00 -2.37 -3.07
C VAL A 243 13.57 -1.96 -3.44
N LEU A 244 12.68 -2.91 -3.67
CA LEU A 244 11.28 -2.66 -3.97
C LEU A 244 10.44 -2.39 -2.72
N GLU A 245 9.30 -1.70 -2.93
CA GLU A 245 8.29 -1.49 -1.89
C GLU A 245 7.75 -2.83 -1.37
N ASP A 246 7.48 -2.90 -0.07
CA ASP A 246 7.04 -4.12 0.60
C ASP A 246 5.61 -4.53 0.24
N PRO A 247 5.38 -5.76 -0.25
CA PRO A 247 4.05 -6.34 -0.32
C PRO A 247 3.61 -6.81 1.07
N ARG A 248 3.45 -5.86 2.01
CA ARG A 248 3.24 -6.10 3.45
C ARG A 248 2.26 -7.21 3.80
N PRO A 249 1.08 -7.36 3.13
CA PRO A 249 0.15 -8.45 3.45
C PRO A 249 0.77 -9.83 3.28
N LEU A 250 1.62 -10.01 2.26
CA LEU A 250 2.29 -11.27 2.01
C LEU A 250 3.45 -11.49 2.99
N LEU A 251 4.27 -10.46 3.25
CA LEU A 251 5.39 -10.56 4.18
C LEU A 251 4.90 -10.92 5.61
N TYR A 252 3.82 -10.31 6.07
CA TYR A 252 3.21 -10.68 7.34
C TYR A 252 2.67 -12.11 7.34
N ALA A 253 2.15 -12.60 6.22
CA ALA A 253 1.69 -13.97 6.12
C ALA A 253 2.87 -14.97 6.15
N GLN A 254 3.98 -14.66 5.46
CA GLN A 254 5.23 -15.44 5.54
C GLN A 254 5.76 -15.47 6.98
N GLU A 255 5.84 -14.33 7.65
CA GLU A 255 6.27 -14.23 9.05
C GLU A 255 5.38 -15.06 9.99
N ASN A 256 4.06 -14.94 9.86
CA ASN A 256 3.12 -15.69 10.68
C ASN A 256 3.25 -17.22 10.45
N GLN A 257 3.47 -17.64 9.21
CA GLN A 257 3.70 -19.04 8.89
C GLN A 257 5.01 -19.55 9.49
N ALA A 258 6.09 -18.76 9.39
CA ALA A 258 7.38 -19.09 10.01
C ALA A 258 7.28 -19.18 11.53
N LYS A 259 6.59 -18.22 12.17
CA LYS A 259 6.31 -18.25 13.63
C LYS A 259 5.49 -19.46 14.03
N ALA A 260 4.47 -19.83 13.27
CA ALA A 260 3.65 -21.00 13.56
C ALA A 260 4.45 -22.31 13.48
N ALA A 261 5.30 -22.45 12.46
CA ALA A 261 6.21 -23.58 12.31
C ALA A 261 7.23 -23.66 13.46
N ALA A 262 7.81 -22.51 13.84
CA ALA A 262 8.74 -22.43 14.95
C ALA A 262 8.09 -22.81 16.29
N VAL A 263 6.86 -22.34 16.57
CA VAL A 263 6.10 -22.72 17.77
C VAL A 263 5.90 -24.24 17.85
N ALA A 264 5.54 -24.87 16.73
CA ALA A 264 5.36 -26.32 16.67
C ALA A 264 6.68 -27.05 17.01
N SER A 265 7.80 -26.62 16.43
CA SER A 265 9.14 -27.18 16.68
C SER A 265 9.59 -26.99 18.14
N MET A 266 9.48 -25.76 18.66
CA MET A 266 9.87 -25.41 20.04
C MET A 266 9.05 -26.16 21.08
N LYS A 267 7.73 -26.38 20.82
CA LYS A 267 6.88 -27.20 21.69
C LYS A 267 7.32 -28.67 21.67
N ALA A 268 7.69 -29.20 20.53
CA ALA A 268 8.19 -30.57 20.42
C ALA A 268 9.52 -30.75 21.17
N GLN A 269 10.32 -29.70 21.28
CA GLN A 269 11.58 -29.67 22.03
C GLN A 269 11.40 -29.42 23.54
N GLY A 270 10.16 -29.17 23.99
CA GLY A 270 9.85 -28.93 25.42
C GLY A 270 10.27 -27.56 25.93
N MET A 271 10.49 -26.58 25.05
CA MET A 271 10.90 -25.22 25.43
C MET A 271 9.81 -24.52 26.25
N GLU A 272 10.21 -23.83 27.32
CA GLU A 272 9.31 -23.07 28.19
C GLU A 272 8.61 -21.92 27.46
N TYR A 273 7.47 -21.46 28.00
CA TYR A 273 6.63 -20.46 27.32
C TYR A 273 7.36 -19.15 27.08
N ASP A 274 8.05 -18.62 28.10
CA ASP A 274 8.73 -17.32 28.02
C ASP A 274 9.93 -17.35 27.06
N GLU A 275 10.67 -18.47 27.03
CA GLU A 275 11.75 -18.68 26.07
C GLU A 275 11.24 -18.75 24.64
N ARG A 276 10.08 -19.39 24.43
CA ARG A 276 9.46 -19.41 23.11
C ARG A 276 9.00 -18.04 22.65
N MET A 277 8.44 -17.22 23.56
CA MET A 277 8.00 -15.87 23.22
C MET A 277 9.18 -15.00 22.82
N ALA A 278 10.31 -15.05 23.55
CA ALA A 278 11.52 -14.34 23.18
C ALA A 278 12.07 -14.77 21.80
N ALA A 279 12.14 -16.09 21.56
CA ALA A 279 12.59 -16.61 20.27
C ALA A 279 11.66 -16.23 19.09
N LEU A 280 10.36 -16.05 19.33
CA LEU A 280 9.41 -15.64 18.31
C LEU A 280 9.57 -14.16 17.90
N GLU A 281 10.11 -13.31 18.74
CA GLU A 281 10.36 -11.91 18.42
C GLU A 281 11.49 -11.77 17.37
N GLU A 282 12.41 -12.73 17.31
CA GLU A 282 13.50 -12.74 16.33
C GLU A 282 13.09 -13.29 14.96
N ILE A 283 11.91 -13.93 14.85
CA ILE A 283 11.45 -14.53 13.60
C ILE A 283 10.75 -13.48 12.75
N SER A 284 11.24 -13.29 11.53
CA SER A 284 10.65 -12.46 10.49
C SER A 284 10.43 -13.26 9.21
N TRP A 285 9.99 -12.60 8.15
CA TRP A 285 9.94 -13.20 6.81
C TRP A 285 11.34 -13.55 6.30
N PRO A 286 11.47 -14.42 5.27
CA PRO A 286 12.76 -14.79 4.68
C PRO A 286 13.47 -13.57 4.08
N LYS A 287 14.72 -13.38 4.43
CA LYS A 287 15.57 -12.25 4.02
C LYS A 287 16.87 -12.72 3.39
N PRO A 288 16.82 -13.22 2.15
CA PRO A 288 18.03 -13.64 1.47
C PRO A 288 19.01 -12.47 1.33
N LEU A 289 20.29 -12.76 1.43
CA LEU A 289 21.38 -11.81 1.33
C LEU A 289 21.40 -10.68 2.38
N GLU A 290 20.59 -10.73 3.45
CA GLU A 290 20.55 -9.68 4.47
C GLU A 290 21.94 -9.38 5.04
N GLU A 291 22.74 -10.41 5.32
CA GLU A 291 24.10 -10.27 5.87
C GLU A 291 25.07 -9.57 4.91
N LEU A 292 24.85 -9.69 3.60
CA LEU A 292 25.62 -9.02 2.55
C LEU A 292 25.09 -7.60 2.31
N LEU A 293 23.79 -7.46 2.14
CA LEU A 293 23.17 -6.22 1.67
C LEU A 293 23.08 -5.15 2.75
N SER A 294 22.82 -5.49 4.01
CA SER A 294 22.64 -4.49 5.07
C SER A 294 23.94 -3.73 5.38
N PRO A 295 25.12 -4.37 5.51
CA PRO A 295 26.38 -3.64 5.63
C PRO A 295 26.73 -2.83 4.38
N ALA A 296 26.52 -3.40 3.19
CA ALA A 296 26.78 -2.72 1.92
C ALA A 296 25.92 -1.44 1.78
N PHE A 297 24.64 -1.53 2.10
CA PHE A 297 23.74 -0.39 2.10
C PHE A 297 24.16 0.68 3.11
N SER A 298 24.61 0.27 4.30
CA SER A 298 25.11 1.22 5.31
C SER A 298 26.35 1.98 4.83
N VAL A 299 27.22 1.36 4.05
CA VAL A 299 28.39 2.02 3.43
C VAL A 299 27.91 2.93 2.30
N TYR A 300 27.02 2.45 1.44
CA TYR A 300 26.46 3.21 0.32
C TYR A 300 25.74 4.49 0.81
N ALA A 301 24.92 4.39 1.84
CA ALA A 301 24.20 5.52 2.42
C ALA A 301 25.12 6.60 3.00
N ARG A 302 26.31 6.24 3.53
CA ARG A 302 27.30 7.24 3.98
C ARG A 302 27.86 8.07 2.82
N SER A 303 28.03 7.44 1.67
CA SER A 303 28.51 8.12 0.45
C SER A 303 27.39 8.82 -0.31
N ASN A 304 26.15 8.41 -0.08
CA ASN A 304 24.95 8.91 -0.74
C ASN A 304 23.90 9.36 0.28
N PRO A 305 24.05 10.52 0.92
CA PRO A 305 23.16 10.98 2.02
C PRO A 305 21.69 11.07 1.62
N TRP A 306 21.39 11.19 0.34
CA TRP A 306 20.02 11.24 -0.21
C TRP A 306 19.21 9.94 -0.02
N VAL A 307 19.87 8.81 0.25
CA VAL A 307 19.20 7.54 0.57
C VAL A 307 18.96 7.34 2.08
N GLY A 308 19.34 8.33 2.91
CA GLY A 308 19.31 8.18 4.39
C GLY A 308 17.92 7.95 4.98
N ASP A 309 16.87 8.39 4.29
CA ASP A 309 15.48 8.20 4.71
C ASP A 309 14.83 6.94 4.09
N LEU A 310 15.59 6.19 3.28
CA LEU A 310 15.11 4.99 2.62
C LEU A 310 15.59 3.75 3.38
N GLU A 311 14.71 2.77 3.49
CA GLU A 311 15.01 1.50 4.14
C GLU A 311 15.20 0.41 3.10
N LEU A 312 16.31 -0.32 3.22
CA LEU A 312 16.52 -1.55 2.48
C LEU A 312 15.71 -2.66 3.15
N SER A 313 14.91 -3.38 2.37
CA SER A 313 14.04 -4.44 2.90
C SER A 313 14.29 -5.76 2.15
N PRO A 314 15.31 -6.56 2.54
CA PRO A 314 15.48 -7.89 1.98
C PRO A 314 14.22 -8.74 2.21
N LYS A 315 13.76 -9.40 1.13
CA LYS A 315 12.57 -10.23 1.12
C LYS A 315 12.65 -11.28 0.03
N SER A 316 11.85 -12.32 0.12
CA SER A 316 11.80 -13.42 -0.81
C SER A 316 10.36 -13.72 -1.20
N VAL A 317 9.94 -13.21 -2.33
CA VAL A 317 8.63 -13.48 -2.93
C VAL A 317 8.83 -14.20 -4.26
N ILE A 318 9.49 -13.53 -5.21
CA ILE A 318 9.77 -14.08 -6.55
C ILE A 318 10.76 -15.23 -6.43
N ARG A 319 11.80 -15.06 -5.64
CA ARG A 319 12.74 -16.14 -5.35
C ARG A 319 12.04 -17.37 -4.80
N GLU A 320 11.19 -17.21 -3.79
CA GLU A 320 10.42 -18.34 -3.23
C GLU A 320 9.51 -18.99 -4.27
N MET A 321 8.87 -18.20 -5.13
CA MET A 321 8.03 -18.72 -6.20
C MET A 321 8.84 -19.56 -7.20
N ILE A 322 10.02 -19.10 -7.59
CA ILE A 322 10.90 -19.80 -8.52
C ILE A 322 11.43 -21.09 -7.87
N GLU A 323 12.00 -21.01 -6.67
CA GLU A 323 12.57 -22.15 -5.94
C GLU A 323 11.54 -23.28 -5.70
N ASN A 324 10.26 -22.93 -5.54
CA ASN A 324 9.17 -23.89 -5.31
C ASN A 324 8.28 -24.12 -6.54
N ALA A 325 8.63 -23.57 -7.70
CA ALA A 325 7.86 -23.63 -8.95
C ALA A 325 6.37 -23.26 -8.76
N MET A 326 6.09 -22.22 -7.99
CA MET A 326 4.73 -21.82 -7.63
C MET A 326 4.09 -20.94 -8.68
N THR A 327 2.85 -21.22 -8.98
CA THR A 327 1.95 -20.29 -9.71
C THR A 327 1.43 -19.18 -8.80
N PHE A 328 0.88 -18.11 -9.39
CA PHE A 328 0.26 -17.03 -8.63
C PHE A 328 -0.85 -17.54 -7.69
N THR A 329 -1.72 -18.41 -8.19
CA THR A 329 -2.83 -18.98 -7.40
C THR A 329 -2.34 -19.82 -6.22
N GLU A 330 -1.24 -20.55 -6.40
CA GLU A 330 -0.64 -21.33 -5.32
C GLU A 330 -0.02 -20.45 -4.26
N LEU A 331 0.67 -19.36 -4.65
CA LEU A 331 1.18 -18.36 -3.69
C LEU A 331 0.05 -17.76 -2.86
N ILE A 332 -1.01 -17.30 -3.52
CA ILE A 332 -2.18 -16.70 -2.85
C ILE A 332 -2.84 -17.69 -1.89
N SER A 333 -3.00 -18.95 -2.31
CA SER A 333 -3.62 -20.00 -1.50
C SER A 333 -2.74 -20.42 -0.33
N ARG A 334 -1.42 -20.53 -0.54
CA ARG A 334 -0.46 -20.94 0.50
C ARG A 334 -0.45 -19.97 1.68
N TYR A 335 -0.58 -18.68 1.40
CA TYR A 335 -0.51 -17.61 2.41
C TYR A 335 -1.88 -17.04 2.82
N ASP A 336 -2.97 -17.56 2.25
CA ASP A 336 -4.35 -17.09 2.50
C ASP A 336 -4.51 -15.56 2.31
N VAL A 337 -3.88 -15.02 1.27
CA VAL A 337 -3.84 -13.57 0.98
C VAL A 337 -4.76 -13.15 -0.17
N GLY A 338 -5.84 -13.88 -0.43
CA GLY A 338 -6.77 -13.64 -1.53
C GLY A 338 -7.41 -12.24 -1.54
N ARG A 339 -7.46 -11.55 -0.40
CA ARG A 339 -7.94 -10.17 -0.33
C ARG A 339 -6.92 -9.13 -0.80
N SER A 340 -5.69 -9.54 -0.99
CA SER A 340 -4.55 -8.68 -1.33
C SER A 340 -3.91 -9.06 -2.67
N GLU A 341 -4.59 -9.86 -3.49
CA GLU A 341 -4.10 -10.30 -4.81
C GLU A 341 -3.58 -9.15 -5.67
N GLY A 342 -4.34 -8.04 -5.74
CA GLY A 342 -3.95 -6.86 -6.52
C GLY A 342 -2.66 -6.19 -6.02
N VAL A 343 -2.37 -6.21 -4.70
CA VAL A 343 -1.11 -5.67 -4.15
C VAL A 343 0.06 -6.55 -4.54
N ILE A 344 -0.13 -7.87 -4.48
CA ILE A 344 0.92 -8.85 -4.81
C ILE A 344 1.18 -8.83 -6.31
N LEU A 345 0.14 -8.80 -7.14
CA LEU A 345 0.30 -8.74 -8.59
C LEU A 345 1.00 -7.46 -9.03
N ARG A 346 0.67 -6.32 -8.42
CA ARG A 346 1.39 -5.06 -8.65
C ARG A 346 2.87 -5.19 -8.29
N TYR A 347 3.18 -5.75 -7.12
CA TYR A 347 4.57 -5.99 -6.70
C TYR A 347 5.34 -6.83 -7.74
N LEU A 348 4.76 -7.91 -8.24
CA LEU A 348 5.39 -8.76 -9.28
C LEU A 348 5.63 -7.97 -10.57
N SER A 349 4.67 -7.11 -10.97
CA SER A 349 4.80 -6.26 -12.15
C SER A 349 5.88 -5.19 -11.99
N ASP A 350 5.96 -4.57 -10.82
CA ASP A 350 6.99 -3.57 -10.51
C ASP A 350 8.39 -4.23 -10.47
N ALA A 351 8.48 -5.47 -9.95
CA ALA A 351 9.70 -6.24 -9.97
C ALA A 351 10.15 -6.60 -11.39
N TYR A 352 9.25 -7.08 -12.24
CA TYR A 352 9.53 -7.36 -13.64
C TYR A 352 10.09 -6.13 -14.35
N ARG A 353 9.40 -4.99 -14.23
CA ARG A 353 9.83 -3.73 -14.85
C ARG A 353 11.21 -3.31 -14.38
N MET A 354 11.44 -3.39 -13.06
CA MET A 354 12.75 -3.07 -12.50
C MET A 354 13.83 -4.01 -12.99
N MET A 355 13.60 -5.33 -13.07
CA MET A 355 14.55 -6.27 -13.62
C MET A 355 14.92 -5.90 -15.06
N ARG A 356 13.95 -5.55 -15.89
CA ARG A 356 14.17 -5.16 -17.30
C ARG A 356 14.88 -3.82 -17.46
N GLN A 357 14.80 -2.93 -16.48
CA GLN A 357 15.38 -1.58 -16.53
C GLN A 357 16.76 -1.49 -15.87
N VAL A 358 16.99 -2.26 -14.81
CA VAL A 358 18.15 -2.06 -13.92
C VAL A 358 19.23 -3.11 -14.09
N ILE A 359 18.89 -4.32 -14.55
CA ILE A 359 19.88 -5.38 -14.70
C ILE A 359 20.73 -5.12 -15.96
N PRO A 360 22.06 -4.90 -15.81
CA PRO A 360 22.94 -4.67 -16.94
C PRO A 360 23.04 -5.90 -17.85
N GLU A 361 23.24 -5.67 -19.17
CA GLU A 361 23.40 -6.75 -20.15
C GLU A 361 24.58 -7.67 -19.82
N GLU A 362 25.66 -7.13 -19.23
CA GLU A 362 26.88 -7.85 -18.89
C GLU A 362 26.67 -8.98 -17.86
N ILE A 363 25.64 -8.84 -17.00
CA ILE A 363 25.30 -9.85 -15.98
C ILE A 363 24.06 -10.66 -16.34
N MET A 364 23.46 -10.40 -17.49
CA MET A 364 22.27 -11.12 -17.96
C MET A 364 22.65 -12.52 -18.46
N THR A 365 22.44 -13.52 -17.61
CA THR A 365 22.66 -14.94 -17.96
C THR A 365 21.41 -15.54 -18.61
N GLU A 366 21.56 -16.65 -19.36
CA GLU A 366 20.42 -17.38 -19.94
C GLU A 366 19.42 -17.84 -18.86
N GLU A 367 19.94 -18.22 -17.70
CA GLU A 367 19.11 -18.61 -16.54
C GLU A 367 18.29 -17.45 -16.02
N LEU A 368 18.92 -16.28 -15.83
CA LEU A 368 18.25 -15.07 -15.36
C LEU A 368 17.19 -14.59 -16.35
N GLU A 369 17.49 -14.58 -17.66
CA GLU A 369 16.52 -14.23 -18.71
C GLU A 369 15.33 -15.20 -18.72
N SER A 370 15.58 -16.50 -18.50
CA SER A 370 14.52 -17.50 -18.38
C SER A 370 13.61 -17.23 -17.17
N MET A 371 14.19 -16.84 -16.02
CA MET A 371 13.42 -16.49 -14.83
C MET A 371 12.58 -15.23 -15.02
N ILE A 372 13.14 -14.20 -15.66
CA ILE A 372 12.43 -12.97 -15.99
C ILE A 372 11.28 -13.25 -16.98
N SER A 373 11.51 -14.06 -17.99
CA SER A 373 10.48 -14.46 -18.95
C SER A 373 9.39 -15.27 -18.28
N TRP A 374 9.73 -16.19 -17.39
CA TRP A 374 8.75 -16.93 -16.59
C TRP A 374 7.87 -15.98 -15.76
N LEU A 375 8.48 -14.97 -15.11
CA LEU A 375 7.72 -13.98 -14.35
C LEU A 375 6.76 -13.17 -15.24
N ALA A 376 7.18 -12.78 -16.43
CA ALA A 376 6.33 -12.10 -17.40
C ALA A 376 5.11 -12.97 -17.79
N ASP A 377 5.33 -14.24 -18.11
CA ASP A 377 4.27 -15.17 -18.47
C ASP A 377 3.31 -15.41 -17.30
N LEU A 378 3.82 -15.50 -16.08
CA LEU A 378 3.02 -15.62 -14.88
C LEU A 378 2.10 -14.38 -14.71
N ILE A 379 2.63 -13.16 -14.83
CA ILE A 379 1.85 -11.92 -14.73
C ILE A 379 0.80 -11.86 -15.85
N ARG A 380 1.17 -12.15 -17.10
CA ARG A 380 0.23 -12.18 -18.24
C ARG A 380 -0.87 -13.20 -18.07
N SER A 381 -0.61 -14.31 -17.43
CA SER A 381 -1.63 -15.34 -17.15
C SER A 381 -2.73 -14.84 -16.20
N VAL A 382 -2.44 -13.84 -15.38
CA VAL A 382 -3.38 -13.24 -14.42
C VAL A 382 -4.02 -11.97 -14.99
N ASP A 383 -3.19 -11.02 -15.48
CA ASP A 383 -3.65 -9.77 -16.11
C ASP A 383 -2.58 -9.26 -17.10
N SER A 384 -2.80 -9.45 -18.41
CA SER A 384 -1.87 -9.04 -19.45
C SER A 384 -1.71 -7.52 -19.56
N SER A 385 -2.75 -6.75 -19.20
CA SER A 385 -2.73 -5.29 -19.33
C SER A 385 -1.61 -4.61 -18.54
N LEU A 386 -1.15 -5.24 -17.46
CA LEU A 386 -0.09 -4.70 -16.60
C LEU A 386 1.29 -4.63 -17.29
N LEU A 387 1.54 -5.48 -18.28
CA LEU A 387 2.81 -5.52 -19.01
C LEU A 387 2.67 -4.99 -20.43
N ASP A 388 1.60 -5.34 -21.15
CA ASP A 388 1.44 -5.01 -22.56
C ASP A 388 1.46 -3.50 -22.82
N GLU A 389 0.82 -2.71 -21.96
CA GLU A 389 0.84 -1.24 -22.05
C GLU A 389 2.23 -0.66 -21.78
N TRP A 390 2.95 -1.20 -20.80
CA TRP A 390 4.30 -0.75 -20.46
C TRP A 390 5.31 -1.12 -21.55
N GLU A 391 5.27 -2.37 -22.06
CA GLU A 391 6.15 -2.81 -23.14
C GLU A 391 5.90 -2.02 -24.44
N ALA A 392 4.65 -1.65 -24.70
CA ALA A 392 4.32 -0.80 -25.86
C ALA A 392 4.93 0.61 -25.72
N MET A 393 5.01 1.16 -24.51
CA MET A 393 5.66 2.46 -24.26
C MET A 393 7.19 2.40 -24.40
N MET A 394 7.82 1.27 -24.03
CA MET A 394 9.27 1.10 -24.13
C MET A 394 9.74 0.84 -25.56
N ASN A 395 8.88 0.33 -26.43
CA ASN A 395 9.20 -0.02 -27.82
C ASN A 395 8.73 1.04 -28.85
N GLY A 396 8.12 2.15 -28.42
CA GLY A 396 7.61 3.24 -29.26
C GLY A 396 8.47 4.47 -29.19
#